data_5903f2564c5019caa61344e39565edac
#
_entry.id   5903f2564c5019caa61344e39565edac
#
_cell.length_a   1.000
_cell.length_b   1.000
_cell.length_c   1.000
_cell.angle_alpha   90.00
_cell.angle_beta   90.00
_cell.angle_gamma   90.00
#
_symmetry.space_group_name_H-M   'P 1'
#
loop_
_entity.id
_entity.type
_entity.pdbx_description
1 polymer ?
#
loop_
_entity_poly.entity_id
_entity_poly.type
_entity_poly.pdbx_seq_one_letter_code
_entity_poly.pdbx_strand_id
1 'polypeptide(L)'
;MGERDEDTLFRPGFNRAVRVEAARSAVTDDAGALLLREVAEQLGYDELAASLLDHRAQHLVKHPLTELVLTRVLLLAQGWRDQDDADALRDDAALRLAVSTRRGTAPLEAAATALTPEGLASQPTLSRMQGMLASELNRRRLAAGVLERACARMLRAHGRRDEMTFDVDSFAYDAHGKQEGVAYNGHYRTECFHPLVAYSDTGDLLAVRLRPGNVHTAHDVRGFLEPMLPQLRTVAKKVWLRIDSGYANGQLLAWLQHRGLKFITRLRNNPALSKEAKTWRERTLVEWKKGPADDGRPRQSTFEYWYRSKRWTRVVRVIAVLVERDYAHGELLHHEFFLATNAARREGTSDDILARYRHRGEGEQRIGEFVNDLAPTLSSVTRSREGSVAHKRPVGAGENEVSLLLAALAYNLLHALRCLVEGELGLGISIRRLRERLLKAGALVVRHARQVTIRVGAARAELWAVVGRLLRTAAVAVTEVHA
;
A
#
# COMPACT_ATOMS: atom_id res chain seq x y z
N MET A 1 -25.42 17.43 49.66
CA MET A 1 -25.34 18.38 48.57
C MET A 1 -25.54 17.58 47.31
N GLY A 2 -26.70 17.70 46.65
CA GLY A 2 -27.04 16.90 45.47
C GLY A 2 -26.21 17.34 44.30
N GLU A 3 -25.37 16.43 43.78
CA GLU A 3 -24.74 16.57 42.47
C GLU A 3 -25.87 16.64 41.44
N ARG A 4 -25.80 17.66 40.59
CA ARG A 4 -26.80 17.90 39.54
C ARG A 4 -26.75 16.75 38.55
N ASP A 5 -27.88 16.11 38.33
CA ASP A 5 -28.08 15.02 37.33
C ASP A 5 -28.00 15.53 35.86
N GLU A 6 -27.71 16.84 35.68
CA GLU A 6 -27.72 17.53 34.37
C GLU A 6 -26.67 17.06 33.38
N ASP A 7 -25.56 16.48 33.84
CA ASP A 7 -24.47 15.97 32.96
C ASP A 7 -24.66 14.48 32.60
N THR A 8 -25.64 13.79 33.16
CA THR A 8 -25.86 12.35 32.93
C THR A 8 -26.59 12.11 31.64
N LEU A 9 -25.90 11.43 30.65
CA LEU A 9 -26.50 11.05 29.39
C LEU A 9 -27.45 9.85 29.55
N PHE A 10 -27.02 8.82 30.27
CA PHE A 10 -27.87 7.69 30.62
C PHE A 10 -27.26 6.84 31.76
N ARG A 11 -28.09 5.98 32.36
CA ARG A 11 -27.68 4.96 33.34
C ARG A 11 -28.04 3.58 32.77
N PRO A 12 -27.04 2.67 32.56
CA PRO A 12 -27.29 1.34 32.04
C PRO A 12 -28.17 0.51 33.01
N GLY A 13 -29.17 -0.17 32.49
CA GLY A 13 -30.08 -0.99 33.30
C GLY A 13 -29.41 -2.24 33.89
N PHE A 14 -28.34 -2.74 33.25
CA PHE A 14 -27.61 -3.94 33.70
C PHE A 14 -26.72 -3.68 34.93
N ASN A 15 -26.35 -2.43 35.21
CA ASN A 15 -25.56 -2.07 36.39
C ASN A 15 -25.87 -0.64 36.83
N ARG A 16 -26.63 -0.52 37.92
CA ARG A 16 -27.07 0.77 38.47
C ARG A 16 -25.93 1.65 39.04
N ALA A 17 -24.77 1.06 39.31
CA ALA A 17 -23.59 1.82 39.75
C ALA A 17 -22.88 2.54 38.59
N VAL A 18 -23.20 2.20 37.35
CA VAL A 18 -22.62 2.84 36.14
C VAL A 18 -23.47 4.06 35.77
N ARG A 19 -22.79 5.18 35.53
CA ARG A 19 -23.35 6.42 35.01
C ARG A 19 -22.52 6.86 33.80
N VAL A 20 -23.18 7.19 32.69
CA VAL A 20 -22.54 7.73 31.49
C VAL A 20 -22.78 9.22 31.47
N GLU A 21 -21.72 10.01 31.36
CA GLU A 21 -21.74 11.47 31.39
C GLU A 21 -21.04 12.05 30.16
N ALA A 22 -21.40 13.26 29.78
CA ALA A 22 -20.68 14.02 28.76
C ALA A 22 -19.31 14.45 29.30
N ALA A 23 -18.25 14.22 28.52
CA ALA A 23 -16.93 14.72 28.86
C ALA A 23 -16.89 16.25 28.69
N ARG A 24 -16.39 16.96 29.68
CA ARG A 24 -16.20 18.45 29.61
C ARG A 24 -14.94 18.86 28.89
N SER A 25 -14.04 17.91 28.59
CA SER A 25 -12.77 18.15 27.91
C SER A 25 -12.80 17.50 26.54
N ALA A 26 -12.03 18.05 25.60
CA ALA A 26 -11.86 17.44 24.28
C ALA A 26 -11.19 16.06 24.41
N VAL A 27 -11.86 15.04 23.93
CA VAL A 27 -11.38 13.64 23.89
C VAL A 27 -11.23 13.25 22.43
N THR A 28 -10.25 12.43 22.13
CA THR A 28 -10.03 11.86 20.80
C THR A 28 -9.75 10.38 20.90
N ASP A 29 -10.20 9.59 19.94
CA ASP A 29 -9.80 8.18 19.76
C ASP A 29 -8.71 8.02 18.68
N ASP A 30 -8.37 9.10 18.01
CA ASP A 30 -7.45 9.13 16.87
C ASP A 30 -6.11 9.82 17.21
N ALA A 31 -5.69 9.80 18.47
CA ALA A 31 -4.41 10.39 18.89
C ALA A 31 -3.21 9.87 18.08
N GLY A 32 -3.27 8.63 17.57
CA GLY A 32 -2.26 8.04 16.69
C GLY A 32 -2.01 8.79 15.39
N ALA A 33 -2.93 9.68 14.97
CA ALA A 33 -2.70 10.58 13.84
C ALA A 33 -1.47 11.47 14.03
N LEU A 34 -1.12 11.80 15.28
CA LEU A 34 0.09 12.58 15.58
C LEU A 34 1.38 11.79 15.30
N LEU A 35 1.40 10.48 15.58
CA LEU A 35 2.53 9.62 15.23
C LEU A 35 2.66 9.47 13.71
N LEU A 36 1.54 9.33 13.02
CA LEU A 36 1.51 9.28 11.55
C LEU A 36 1.96 10.61 10.95
N ARG A 37 1.56 11.74 11.51
CA ARG A 37 2.03 13.07 11.07
C ARG A 37 3.54 13.19 11.17
N GLU A 38 4.15 12.74 12.25
CA GLU A 38 5.59 12.76 12.44
C GLU A 38 6.31 11.94 11.35
N VAL A 39 5.81 10.73 11.04
CA VAL A 39 6.33 9.92 9.93
C VAL A 39 6.13 10.60 8.59
N ALA A 40 4.98 11.24 8.36
CA ALA A 40 4.67 11.93 7.12
C ALA A 40 5.62 13.12 6.87
N GLU A 41 5.95 13.91 7.90
CA GLU A 41 6.94 14.99 7.81
C GLU A 41 8.33 14.43 7.44
N GLN A 42 8.77 13.37 8.10
CA GLN A 42 10.06 12.74 7.81
C GLN A 42 10.13 12.16 6.38
N LEU A 43 9.03 11.73 5.81
CA LEU A 43 8.96 11.19 4.45
C LEU A 43 8.63 12.24 3.37
N GLY A 44 8.48 13.51 3.73
CA GLY A 44 8.28 14.59 2.77
C GLY A 44 6.88 14.62 2.15
N TYR A 45 5.83 14.31 2.93
CA TYR A 45 4.44 14.39 2.42
C TYR A 45 4.00 15.82 2.17
N ASP A 46 4.51 16.79 2.94
CA ASP A 46 4.22 18.21 2.75
C ASP A 46 4.81 18.72 1.42
N GLU A 47 6.02 18.30 1.07
CA GLU A 47 6.68 18.63 -0.21
C GLU A 47 5.93 18.02 -1.39
N LEU A 48 5.44 16.75 -1.25
CA LEU A 48 4.59 16.17 -2.28
C LEU A 48 3.34 17.01 -2.49
N ALA A 49 2.61 17.31 -1.41
CA ALA A 49 1.38 18.07 -1.51
C ALA A 49 1.61 19.48 -2.09
N ALA A 50 2.72 20.15 -1.72
CA ALA A 50 3.10 21.43 -2.27
C ALA A 50 3.49 21.37 -3.76
N SER A 51 3.92 20.21 -4.26
CA SER A 51 4.25 20.01 -5.67
C SER A 51 3.02 19.87 -6.57
N LEU A 52 1.84 19.59 -6.01
CA LEU A 52 0.60 19.41 -6.77
C LEU A 52 0.05 20.77 -7.28
N LEU A 53 -0.60 20.75 -8.44
CA LEU A 53 -1.23 21.95 -8.97
C LEU A 53 -2.53 22.25 -8.24
N ASP A 54 -2.59 23.43 -7.65
CA ASP A 54 -3.78 23.99 -7.04
C ASP A 54 -4.25 25.20 -7.85
N HIS A 55 -5.34 25.05 -8.58
CA HIS A 55 -5.92 26.09 -9.43
C HIS A 55 -6.92 27.01 -8.70
N ARG A 56 -7.08 26.82 -7.38
CA ARG A 56 -7.97 27.66 -6.58
C ARG A 56 -7.39 29.07 -6.41
N ALA A 57 -8.25 30.04 -6.31
CA ALA A 57 -7.85 31.41 -5.95
C ALA A 57 -7.32 31.42 -4.51
N GLN A 58 -6.01 31.48 -4.35
CA GLN A 58 -5.33 31.26 -3.06
C GLN A 58 -5.80 32.20 -1.95
N HIS A 59 -6.18 33.43 -2.31
CA HIS A 59 -6.71 34.42 -1.37
C HIS A 59 -8.12 34.08 -0.84
N LEU A 60 -8.80 33.06 -1.38
CA LEU A 60 -10.09 32.53 -0.93
C LEU A 60 -9.99 31.13 -0.32
N VAL A 61 -8.79 30.57 -0.25
CA VAL A 61 -8.58 29.22 0.24
C VAL A 61 -8.62 29.18 1.77
N LYS A 62 -9.57 28.43 2.33
CA LYS A 62 -9.69 28.17 3.76
C LYS A 62 -8.81 27.02 4.20
N HIS A 63 -8.73 25.95 3.40
CA HIS A 63 -7.87 24.78 3.65
C HIS A 63 -6.81 24.68 2.55
N PRO A 64 -5.53 24.88 2.86
CA PRO A 64 -4.43 24.66 1.91
C PRO A 64 -4.45 23.23 1.34
N LEU A 65 -3.92 23.04 0.13
CA LEU A 65 -3.90 21.73 -0.51
C LEU A 65 -3.15 20.69 0.33
N THR A 66 -2.09 21.09 1.01
CA THR A 66 -1.35 20.23 1.95
C THR A 66 -2.26 19.69 3.06
N GLU A 67 -3.07 20.55 3.69
CA GLU A 67 -4.02 20.10 4.71
C GLU A 67 -5.07 19.12 4.15
N LEU A 68 -5.56 19.37 2.94
CA LEU A 68 -6.54 18.50 2.29
C LEU A 68 -5.98 17.11 1.99
N VAL A 69 -4.76 17.05 1.42
CA VAL A 69 -4.07 15.79 1.11
C VAL A 69 -3.78 15.02 2.40
N LEU A 70 -3.23 15.70 3.41
CA LEU A 70 -2.96 15.08 4.72
C LEU A 70 -4.24 14.61 5.40
N THR A 71 -5.32 15.39 5.35
CA THR A 71 -6.62 14.97 5.89
C THR A 71 -7.02 13.62 5.30
N ARG A 72 -7.02 13.50 3.96
CA ARG A 72 -7.45 12.26 3.32
C ARG A 72 -6.50 11.09 3.61
N VAL A 73 -5.19 11.31 3.58
CA VAL A 73 -4.18 10.28 3.87
C VAL A 73 -4.27 9.80 5.32
N LEU A 74 -4.38 10.72 6.29
CA LEU A 74 -4.45 10.36 7.71
C LEU A 74 -5.79 9.70 8.06
N LEU A 75 -6.91 10.14 7.50
CA LEU A 75 -8.20 9.46 7.68
C LEU A 75 -8.12 8.01 7.19
N LEU A 76 -7.63 7.78 5.96
CA LEU A 76 -7.42 6.42 5.44
C LEU A 76 -6.48 5.60 6.32
N ALA A 77 -5.37 6.19 6.77
CA ALA A 77 -4.42 5.52 7.64
C ALA A 77 -5.04 5.15 8.99
N GLN A 78 -5.91 5.98 9.55
CA GLN A 78 -6.66 5.69 10.79
C GLN A 78 -7.82 4.70 10.60
N GLY A 79 -8.17 4.35 9.34
CA GLY A 79 -9.25 3.41 9.02
C GLY A 79 -10.58 4.04 8.69
N TRP A 80 -10.63 5.36 8.56
CA TRP A 80 -11.78 6.12 8.09
C TRP A 80 -11.79 6.12 6.56
N ARG A 81 -12.64 5.27 5.97
CA ARG A 81 -12.56 4.93 4.55
C ARG A 81 -13.30 5.93 3.66
N ASP A 82 -14.42 6.41 4.13
CA ASP A 82 -15.28 7.30 3.37
C ASP A 82 -14.90 8.77 3.57
N GLN A 83 -15.25 9.60 2.61
CA GLN A 83 -15.02 11.04 2.74
C GLN A 83 -16.00 11.68 3.72
N ASP A 84 -17.18 11.08 3.89
CA ASP A 84 -18.22 11.52 4.81
C ASP A 84 -17.76 11.43 6.27
N ASP A 85 -16.82 10.52 6.59
CA ASP A 85 -16.20 10.41 7.91
C ASP A 85 -15.55 11.73 8.37
N ALA A 86 -15.08 12.55 7.42
CA ALA A 86 -14.46 13.84 7.73
C ALA A 86 -15.44 14.82 8.38
N ASP A 87 -16.73 14.75 8.04
CA ASP A 87 -17.76 15.61 8.65
C ASP A 87 -18.05 15.16 10.09
N ALA A 88 -18.07 13.85 10.36
CA ALA A 88 -18.22 13.31 11.71
C ALA A 88 -17.02 13.62 12.62
N LEU A 89 -15.82 13.68 12.04
CA LEU A 89 -14.55 13.92 12.74
C LEU A 89 -14.12 15.40 12.71
N ARG A 90 -15.00 16.29 12.23
CA ARG A 90 -14.68 17.69 11.95
C ARG A 90 -14.01 18.41 13.12
N ASP A 91 -14.43 18.13 14.31
CA ASP A 91 -13.98 18.79 15.54
C ASP A 91 -12.95 17.97 16.33
N ASP A 92 -12.53 16.80 15.82
CA ASP A 92 -11.51 15.99 16.50
C ASP A 92 -10.19 16.75 16.61
N ALA A 93 -9.78 16.99 17.87
CA ALA A 93 -8.65 17.84 18.17
C ALA A 93 -7.30 17.24 17.71
N ALA A 94 -7.12 15.91 17.81
CA ALA A 94 -5.88 15.26 17.38
C ALA A 94 -5.72 15.31 15.85
N LEU A 95 -6.80 15.02 15.12
CA LEU A 95 -6.80 15.12 13.67
C LEU A 95 -6.59 16.56 13.20
N ARG A 96 -7.26 17.54 13.81
CA ARG A 96 -7.05 18.96 13.50
C ARG A 96 -5.59 19.40 13.68
N LEU A 97 -4.93 18.95 14.76
CA LEU A 97 -3.50 19.19 14.98
C LEU A 97 -2.63 18.47 13.94
N ALA A 98 -2.94 17.21 13.64
CA ALA A 98 -2.14 16.39 12.75
C ALA A 98 -2.16 16.85 11.29
N VAL A 99 -3.28 17.37 10.80
CA VAL A 99 -3.41 17.78 9.39
C VAL A 99 -2.97 19.22 9.16
N SER A 100 -3.00 20.08 10.19
CA SER A 100 -2.81 21.51 10.02
C SER A 100 -1.36 21.89 9.69
N THR A 101 -1.22 22.88 8.80
CA THR A 101 0.03 23.57 8.54
C THR A 101 0.30 24.67 9.58
N ARG A 102 -0.73 25.06 10.36
CA ARG A 102 -0.60 26.01 11.46
C ARG A 102 0.05 25.32 12.67
N ARG A 103 0.84 26.07 13.43
CA ARG A 103 1.61 25.54 14.56
C ARG A 103 1.02 25.96 15.91
N GLY A 104 1.48 25.32 16.98
CA GLY A 104 1.05 25.59 18.35
C GLY A 104 -0.41 25.28 18.60
N THR A 105 -1.11 26.19 19.27
CA THR A 105 -2.55 26.07 19.60
C THR A 105 -3.47 26.52 18.46
N ALA A 106 -2.92 27.16 17.44
CA ALA A 106 -3.69 27.77 16.36
C ALA A 106 -4.67 26.83 15.63
N PRO A 107 -4.38 25.53 15.42
CA PRO A 107 -5.35 24.62 14.80
C PRO A 107 -6.65 24.42 15.62
N LEU A 108 -6.59 24.65 16.92
CA LEU A 108 -7.71 24.45 17.86
C LEU A 108 -8.37 25.76 18.29
N GLU A 109 -7.88 26.92 17.80
CA GLU A 109 -8.45 28.21 18.11
C GLU A 109 -9.72 28.48 17.30
N ALA A 110 -10.59 29.34 17.81
CA ALA A 110 -11.73 29.83 17.07
C ALA A 110 -11.26 30.59 15.81
N ALA A 111 -12.11 30.63 14.79
CA ALA A 111 -11.78 31.29 13.54
C ALA A 111 -11.51 32.79 13.80
N ALA A 112 -10.30 33.25 13.47
CA ALA A 112 -9.92 34.65 13.53
C ALA A 112 -10.49 35.45 12.33
N THR A 113 -10.71 34.77 11.20
CA THR A 113 -11.28 35.32 9.96
C THR A 113 -12.17 34.30 9.27
N ALA A 114 -12.97 34.75 8.29
CA ALA A 114 -13.78 33.83 7.47
C ALA A 114 -12.97 32.76 6.73
N LEU A 115 -11.67 32.98 6.54
CA LEU A 115 -10.76 32.05 5.86
C LEU A 115 -9.97 31.17 6.86
N THR A 116 -10.11 31.37 8.16
CA THR A 116 -9.47 30.52 9.18
C THR A 116 -10.30 29.24 9.35
N PRO A 117 -9.71 28.04 9.20
CA PRO A 117 -10.44 26.80 9.42
C PRO A 117 -10.86 26.63 10.90
N GLU A 118 -12.13 26.30 11.11
CA GLU A 118 -12.67 25.96 12.44
C GLU A 118 -12.62 24.48 12.74
N GLY A 119 -12.43 23.63 11.73
CA GLY A 119 -12.39 22.18 11.84
C GLY A 119 -11.67 21.56 10.66
N LEU A 120 -11.79 20.24 10.51
CA LEU A 120 -11.33 19.55 9.31
C LEU A 120 -12.08 20.02 8.07
N ALA A 121 -11.49 19.81 6.91
CA ALA A 121 -12.15 20.04 5.64
C ALA A 121 -13.38 19.13 5.51
N SER A 122 -14.52 19.70 5.13
CA SER A 122 -15.77 18.96 4.94
C SER A 122 -15.69 17.99 3.75
N GLN A 123 -16.54 16.97 3.74
CA GLN A 123 -16.67 16.02 2.64
C GLN A 123 -16.79 16.72 1.27
N PRO A 124 -17.65 17.75 1.04
CA PRO A 124 -17.69 18.42 -0.26
C PRO A 124 -16.37 19.11 -0.65
N THR A 125 -15.56 19.52 0.33
CA THR A 125 -14.25 20.13 0.08
C THR A 125 -13.23 19.06 -0.34
N LEU A 126 -13.24 17.90 0.31
CA LEU A 126 -12.41 16.75 -0.07
C LEU A 126 -12.78 16.20 -1.45
N SER A 127 -14.09 16.13 -1.76
CA SER A 127 -14.56 15.72 -3.09
C SER A 127 -14.09 16.67 -4.18
N ARG A 128 -14.18 18.00 -3.95
CA ARG A 128 -13.63 19.00 -4.90
C ARG A 128 -12.12 18.89 -5.07
N MET A 129 -11.37 18.64 -4.00
CA MET A 129 -9.93 18.37 -4.07
C MET A 129 -9.65 17.13 -4.94
N GLN A 130 -10.37 16.04 -4.75
CA GLN A 130 -10.21 14.83 -5.55
C GLN A 130 -10.44 15.10 -7.04
N GLY A 131 -11.51 15.83 -7.39
CA GLY A 131 -11.76 16.27 -8.76
C GLY A 131 -10.66 17.15 -9.34
N MET A 132 -10.08 18.06 -8.55
CA MET A 132 -8.97 18.90 -8.96
C MET A 132 -7.67 18.07 -9.18
N LEU A 133 -7.42 17.08 -8.33
CA LEU A 133 -6.27 16.19 -8.44
C LEU A 133 -6.41 15.15 -9.57
N ALA A 134 -7.60 14.98 -10.15
CA ALA A 134 -7.85 14.05 -11.26
C ALA A 134 -7.19 14.46 -12.58
N SER A 135 -6.60 15.67 -12.68
CA SER A 135 -5.80 16.07 -13.84
C SER A 135 -4.62 15.11 -14.06
N GLU A 136 -4.26 14.85 -15.32
CA GLU A 136 -3.18 13.93 -15.65
C GLU A 136 -1.85 14.29 -14.97
N LEU A 137 -1.53 15.57 -14.89
CA LEU A 137 -0.29 16.02 -14.26
C LEU A 137 -0.28 15.76 -12.76
N ASN A 138 -1.38 16.04 -12.05
CA ASN A 138 -1.47 15.76 -10.62
C ASN A 138 -1.45 14.25 -10.33
N ARG A 139 -2.14 13.43 -11.12
CA ARG A 139 -2.08 11.97 -10.98
C ARG A 139 -0.66 11.44 -11.20
N ARG A 140 0.08 11.95 -12.19
CA ARG A 140 1.49 11.60 -12.41
C ARG A 140 2.38 12.02 -11.23
N ARG A 141 2.17 13.20 -10.66
CA ARG A 141 2.90 13.68 -9.46
C ARG A 141 2.59 12.84 -8.23
N LEU A 142 1.32 12.49 -8.02
CA LEU A 142 0.93 11.58 -6.93
C LEU A 142 1.56 10.20 -7.10
N ALA A 143 1.53 9.63 -8.31
CA ALA A 143 2.14 8.33 -8.58
C ALA A 143 3.67 8.36 -8.38
N ALA A 144 4.35 9.41 -8.84
CA ALA A 144 5.77 9.63 -8.56
C ALA A 144 6.02 9.77 -7.05
N GLY A 145 5.16 10.52 -6.37
CA GLY A 145 5.22 10.71 -4.92
C GLY A 145 5.09 9.41 -4.12
N VAL A 146 4.25 8.47 -4.53
CA VAL A 146 4.16 7.14 -3.91
C VAL A 146 5.51 6.43 -4.01
N LEU A 147 6.10 6.38 -5.21
CA LEU A 147 7.39 5.72 -5.45
C LEU A 147 8.53 6.38 -4.67
N GLU A 148 8.62 7.71 -4.70
CA GLU A 148 9.68 8.47 -4.02
C GLU A 148 9.68 8.22 -2.51
N ARG A 149 8.50 8.22 -1.85
CA ARG A 149 8.38 7.97 -0.41
C ARG A 149 8.75 6.53 -0.04
N ALA A 150 8.35 5.57 -0.87
CA ALA A 150 8.77 4.19 -0.73
C ALA A 150 10.30 4.06 -0.84
N CYS A 151 10.91 4.64 -1.87
CA CYS A 151 12.36 4.63 -2.06
C CYS A 151 13.11 5.37 -0.94
N ALA A 152 12.61 6.51 -0.50
CA ALA A 152 13.20 7.27 0.61
C ALA A 152 13.19 6.44 1.91
N ARG A 153 12.09 5.77 2.23
CA ARG A 153 12.02 4.87 3.37
C ARG A 153 13.04 3.73 3.26
N MET A 154 13.10 3.05 2.10
CA MET A 154 14.04 1.96 1.88
C MET A 154 15.50 2.41 2.02
N LEU A 155 15.85 3.55 1.44
CA LEU A 155 17.20 4.11 1.54
C LEU A 155 17.57 4.48 2.99
N ARG A 156 16.64 5.04 3.75
CA ARG A 156 16.85 5.37 5.17
C ARG A 156 17.06 4.11 6.02
N ALA A 157 16.24 3.07 5.79
CA ALA A 157 16.28 1.85 6.59
C ALA A 157 17.48 0.94 6.25
N HIS A 158 17.93 0.92 5.01
CA HIS A 158 18.86 -0.09 4.52
C HIS A 158 20.07 0.47 3.74
N GLY A 159 20.09 1.77 3.48
CA GLY A 159 21.04 2.35 2.54
C GLY A 159 20.83 1.83 1.10
N ARG A 160 21.77 2.13 0.21
CA ARG A 160 21.77 1.58 -1.15
C ARG A 160 22.16 0.12 -1.14
N ARG A 161 21.27 -0.76 -1.58
CA ARG A 161 21.44 -2.22 -1.57
C ARG A 161 22.19 -2.71 -2.83
N ASP A 162 22.82 -3.87 -2.75
CA ASP A 162 23.38 -4.53 -3.93
C ASP A 162 22.26 -5.08 -4.83
N GLU A 163 21.22 -5.64 -4.24
CA GLU A 163 20.06 -6.18 -4.93
C GLU A 163 18.76 -5.80 -4.23
N MET A 164 17.73 -5.59 -5.01
CA MET A 164 16.34 -5.55 -4.55
C MET A 164 15.46 -6.39 -5.44
N THR A 165 14.37 -6.88 -4.88
CA THR A 165 13.33 -7.56 -5.64
C THR A 165 12.01 -6.80 -5.49
N PHE A 166 11.22 -6.76 -6.55
CA PHE A 166 9.85 -6.26 -6.45
C PHE A 166 8.90 -7.16 -7.20
N ASP A 167 7.67 -7.20 -6.74
CA ASP A 167 6.57 -7.96 -7.32
C ASP A 167 5.66 -7.05 -8.09
N VAL A 168 5.16 -7.52 -9.23
CA VAL A 168 4.04 -6.88 -9.94
C VAL A 168 2.90 -7.87 -10.00
N ASP A 169 1.73 -7.41 -9.59
CA ASP A 169 0.51 -8.18 -9.64
C ASP A 169 -0.70 -7.31 -9.98
N SER A 170 -1.82 -7.95 -10.23
CA SER A 170 -3.11 -7.31 -10.45
C SER A 170 -4.20 -8.06 -9.67
N PHE A 171 -5.22 -7.34 -9.29
CA PHE A 171 -6.34 -7.90 -8.54
C PHE A 171 -7.67 -7.33 -9.03
N ALA A 172 -8.75 -8.05 -8.80
CA ALA A 172 -10.08 -7.49 -8.99
C ALA A 172 -10.39 -6.55 -7.83
N TYR A 173 -10.88 -5.36 -8.14
CA TYR A 173 -11.43 -4.43 -7.16
C TYR A 173 -12.90 -4.23 -7.47
N ASP A 174 -13.76 -4.80 -6.63
CA ASP A 174 -15.20 -4.78 -6.84
C ASP A 174 -15.73 -3.35 -6.90
N ALA A 175 -16.65 -3.13 -7.82
CA ALA A 175 -17.27 -1.84 -8.00
C ALA A 175 -18.80 -2.00 -7.97
N HIS A 176 -19.44 -1.11 -7.24
CA HIS A 176 -20.88 -1.12 -7.07
C HIS A 176 -21.49 0.09 -7.81
N GLY A 177 -21.75 -0.08 -9.09
CA GLY A 177 -22.37 0.99 -9.91
C GLY A 177 -21.73 1.12 -11.30
N LYS A 178 -22.13 2.19 -12.01
CA LYS A 178 -21.71 2.47 -13.39
C LYS A 178 -20.52 3.44 -13.44
N GLN A 179 -19.46 3.14 -12.70
CA GLN A 179 -18.24 3.95 -12.74
C GLN A 179 -17.52 3.73 -14.06
N GLU A 180 -16.87 4.76 -14.57
CA GLU A 180 -16.07 4.66 -15.79
C GLU A 180 -14.87 3.72 -15.58
N GLY A 181 -14.75 2.75 -16.48
CA GLY A 181 -13.72 1.71 -16.41
C GLY A 181 -14.14 0.43 -15.69
N VAL A 182 -15.30 0.42 -15.02
CA VAL A 182 -15.88 -0.82 -14.52
C VAL A 182 -16.32 -1.68 -15.70
N ALA A 183 -15.92 -2.93 -15.71
CA ALA A 183 -16.29 -3.90 -16.73
C ALA A 183 -16.25 -5.31 -16.17
N TYR A 184 -17.01 -6.21 -16.79
CA TYR A 184 -17.00 -7.62 -16.44
C TYR A 184 -15.64 -8.27 -16.73
N ASN A 185 -15.06 -8.90 -15.72
CA ASN A 185 -13.83 -9.67 -15.82
C ASN A 185 -14.13 -11.17 -15.82
N GLY A 186 -13.88 -11.83 -16.95
CA GLY A 186 -14.18 -13.26 -17.09
C GLY A 186 -13.35 -14.19 -16.20
N HIS A 187 -12.18 -13.76 -15.74
CA HIS A 187 -11.34 -14.52 -14.81
C HIS A 187 -11.89 -14.49 -13.39
N TYR A 188 -12.29 -13.30 -12.92
CA TYR A 188 -12.84 -13.10 -11.57
C TYR A 188 -14.36 -13.29 -11.52
N ARG A 189 -15.04 -13.30 -12.68
CA ARG A 189 -16.50 -13.45 -12.82
C ARG A 189 -17.31 -12.37 -12.10
N THR A 190 -16.80 -11.15 -12.10
CA THR A 190 -17.43 -10.00 -11.45
C THR A 190 -17.23 -8.73 -12.29
N GLU A 191 -18.10 -7.73 -12.07
CA GLU A 191 -17.88 -6.38 -12.56
C GLU A 191 -16.90 -5.67 -11.61
N CYS A 192 -15.76 -5.23 -12.10
CA CYS A 192 -14.69 -4.70 -11.28
C CYS A 192 -13.82 -3.70 -12.05
N PHE A 193 -12.95 -3.04 -11.32
CA PHE A 193 -11.68 -2.54 -11.84
C PHE A 193 -10.60 -3.63 -11.76
N HIS A 194 -9.53 -3.48 -12.55
CA HIS A 194 -8.41 -4.43 -12.55
C HIS A 194 -7.06 -3.71 -12.35
N PRO A 195 -6.81 -3.11 -11.15
CA PRO A 195 -5.60 -2.36 -10.89
C PRO A 195 -4.32 -3.18 -11.04
N LEU A 196 -3.22 -2.51 -11.40
CA LEU A 196 -1.85 -3.02 -11.24
C LEU A 196 -1.25 -2.46 -9.96
N VAL A 197 -0.45 -3.28 -9.28
CA VAL A 197 0.35 -2.88 -8.13
C VAL A 197 1.77 -3.40 -8.23
N ALA A 198 2.70 -2.68 -7.62
CA ALA A 198 4.09 -3.11 -7.46
C ALA A 198 4.50 -2.97 -5.99
N TYR A 199 5.04 -4.04 -5.40
CA TYR A 199 5.55 -4.06 -4.02
C TYR A 199 7.02 -4.43 -3.99
N SER A 200 7.81 -3.75 -3.16
CA SER A 200 9.18 -4.14 -2.87
C SER A 200 9.24 -5.41 -2.00
N ASP A 201 10.37 -6.07 -1.99
CA ASP A 201 10.69 -7.19 -1.07
C ASP A 201 10.66 -6.76 0.41
N THR A 202 10.76 -5.47 0.70
CA THR A 202 10.62 -4.89 2.04
C THR A 202 9.20 -4.48 2.39
N GLY A 203 8.24 -4.65 1.48
CA GLY A 203 6.80 -4.41 1.72
C GLY A 203 6.29 -3.04 1.33
N ASP A 204 7.12 -2.17 0.79
CA ASP A 204 6.67 -0.86 0.32
C ASP A 204 5.84 -0.98 -0.95
N LEU A 205 4.75 -0.25 -1.02
CA LEU A 205 3.98 -0.08 -2.24
C LEU A 205 4.69 0.92 -3.16
N LEU A 206 5.32 0.40 -4.22
CA LEU A 206 6.10 1.21 -5.16
C LEU A 206 5.23 1.96 -6.16
N ALA A 207 4.17 1.32 -6.62
CA ALA A 207 3.24 1.92 -7.58
C ALA A 207 1.88 1.23 -7.56
N VAL A 208 0.87 1.98 -7.90
CA VAL A 208 -0.48 1.48 -8.19
C VAL A 208 -1.04 2.24 -9.38
N ARG A 209 -1.80 1.57 -10.24
CA ARG A 209 -2.48 2.16 -11.40
C ARG A 209 -3.87 1.57 -11.56
N LEU A 210 -4.87 2.42 -11.66
CA LEU A 210 -6.22 2.00 -11.98
C LEU A 210 -6.30 1.56 -13.46
N ARG A 211 -6.98 0.44 -13.73
CA ARG A 211 -7.22 -0.06 -15.08
C ARG A 211 -8.67 -0.53 -15.22
N PRO A 212 -9.24 -0.50 -16.44
CA PRO A 212 -10.54 -1.11 -16.69
C PRO A 212 -10.59 -2.59 -16.30
N GLY A 213 -11.76 -3.05 -15.89
CA GLY A 213 -11.97 -4.43 -15.44
C GLY A 213 -11.70 -5.51 -16.49
N ASN A 214 -11.99 -5.23 -17.75
CA ASN A 214 -11.89 -6.19 -18.86
C ASN A 214 -10.51 -6.27 -19.54
N VAL A 215 -9.48 -5.64 -18.97
CA VAL A 215 -8.14 -5.72 -19.56
C VAL A 215 -7.40 -6.98 -19.13
N HIS A 216 -6.57 -7.51 -20.01
CA HIS A 216 -5.69 -8.63 -19.70
C HIS A 216 -4.65 -8.25 -18.62
N THR A 217 -4.28 -9.19 -17.76
CA THR A 217 -3.28 -9.01 -16.69
C THR A 217 -2.01 -8.29 -17.18
N ALA A 218 -1.45 -8.69 -18.32
CA ALA A 218 -0.24 -8.08 -18.90
C ALA A 218 -0.48 -6.77 -19.68
N HIS A 219 -1.71 -6.23 -19.69
CA HIS A 219 -1.99 -4.98 -20.40
C HIS A 219 -1.23 -3.81 -19.78
N ASP A 220 -0.52 -3.05 -20.61
CA ASP A 220 0.28 -1.85 -20.29
C ASP A 220 1.29 -2.01 -19.14
N VAL A 221 1.79 -3.22 -18.88
CA VAL A 221 2.79 -3.46 -17.84
C VAL A 221 4.10 -2.69 -18.12
N ARG A 222 4.50 -2.53 -19.39
CA ARG A 222 5.70 -1.74 -19.74
C ARG A 222 5.53 -0.28 -19.35
N GLY A 223 4.41 0.34 -19.75
CA GLY A 223 4.10 1.73 -19.40
C GLY A 223 3.93 1.95 -17.90
N PHE A 224 3.61 0.88 -17.15
CA PHE A 224 3.58 0.91 -15.69
C PHE A 224 4.98 0.84 -15.08
N LEU A 225 5.87 -0.01 -15.62
CA LEU A 225 7.22 -0.24 -15.08
C LEU A 225 8.23 0.85 -15.46
N GLU A 226 8.16 1.36 -16.70
CA GLU A 226 9.16 2.29 -17.25
C GLU A 226 9.44 3.50 -16.36
N PRO A 227 8.43 4.22 -15.84
CA PRO A 227 8.64 5.39 -14.98
C PRO A 227 9.31 5.07 -13.64
N MET A 228 9.23 3.81 -13.17
CA MET A 228 9.78 3.41 -11.87
C MET A 228 11.28 3.16 -11.92
N LEU A 229 11.82 2.73 -13.08
CA LEU A 229 13.18 2.20 -13.19
C LEU A 229 14.28 3.17 -12.77
N PRO A 230 14.25 4.48 -13.12
CA PRO A 230 15.27 5.41 -12.65
C PRO A 230 15.37 5.44 -11.13
N GLN A 231 14.23 5.55 -10.45
CA GLN A 231 14.18 5.66 -9.00
C GLN A 231 14.60 4.35 -8.31
N LEU A 232 14.17 3.17 -8.81
CA LEU A 232 14.56 1.88 -8.26
C LEU A 232 16.08 1.65 -8.32
N ARG A 233 16.76 2.18 -9.34
CA ARG A 233 18.22 2.11 -9.48
C ARG A 233 18.97 2.98 -8.49
N THR A 234 18.35 3.95 -7.86
CA THR A 234 18.96 4.68 -6.74
C THR A 234 18.98 3.84 -5.48
N VAL A 235 17.98 2.97 -5.30
CA VAL A 235 17.83 2.09 -4.13
C VAL A 235 18.74 0.87 -4.21
N ALA A 236 18.92 0.29 -5.39
CA ALA A 236 19.72 -0.91 -5.57
C ALA A 236 20.53 -0.92 -6.87
N LYS A 237 21.70 -1.57 -6.84
CA LYS A 237 22.54 -1.76 -8.02
C LYS A 237 21.93 -2.73 -9.03
N LYS A 238 21.30 -3.81 -8.52
CA LYS A 238 20.62 -4.84 -9.32
C LYS A 238 19.16 -4.94 -8.90
N VAL A 239 18.26 -4.85 -9.87
CA VAL A 239 16.81 -4.87 -9.65
C VAL A 239 16.21 -6.13 -10.26
N TRP A 240 15.49 -6.90 -9.43
CA TRP A 240 14.78 -8.11 -9.80
C TRP A 240 13.28 -7.85 -9.83
N LEU A 241 12.62 -8.41 -10.83
CA LEU A 241 11.16 -8.42 -10.95
C LEU A 241 10.64 -9.86 -10.81
N ARG A 242 9.68 -10.08 -9.90
CA ARG A 242 8.88 -11.31 -9.83
C ARG A 242 7.50 -11.05 -10.40
N ILE A 243 7.09 -11.91 -11.31
CA ILE A 243 5.76 -11.83 -11.94
C ILE A 243 5.16 -13.23 -12.09
N ASP A 244 3.85 -13.25 -12.16
CA ASP A 244 3.06 -14.45 -12.41
C ASP A 244 3.12 -14.89 -13.89
N SER A 245 2.64 -16.07 -14.16
CA SER A 245 2.51 -16.67 -15.49
C SER A 245 1.62 -15.86 -16.46
N GLY A 246 0.70 -15.07 -15.95
CA GLY A 246 -0.16 -14.16 -16.72
C GLY A 246 0.63 -13.07 -17.44
N TYR A 247 1.80 -12.70 -16.93
CA TYR A 247 2.70 -11.70 -17.51
C TYR A 247 3.78 -12.30 -18.42
N ALA A 248 3.97 -13.62 -18.42
CA ALA A 248 5.07 -14.31 -19.10
C ALA A 248 4.90 -14.32 -20.63
N ASN A 249 5.05 -13.18 -21.29
CA ASN A 249 5.09 -13.07 -22.74
C ASN A 249 6.48 -12.66 -23.25
N GLY A 250 6.85 -13.15 -24.44
CA GLY A 250 8.20 -12.97 -24.98
C GLY A 250 8.60 -11.51 -25.20
N GLN A 251 7.64 -10.64 -25.50
CA GLN A 251 7.91 -9.22 -25.71
C GLN A 251 8.26 -8.51 -24.39
N LEU A 252 7.53 -8.82 -23.29
CA LEU A 252 7.83 -8.27 -21.98
C LEU A 252 9.19 -8.78 -21.48
N LEU A 253 9.44 -10.10 -21.59
CA LEU A 253 10.70 -10.69 -21.14
C LEU A 253 11.90 -10.13 -21.90
N ALA A 254 11.79 -9.93 -23.21
CA ALA A 254 12.84 -9.31 -24.02
C ALA A 254 13.08 -7.84 -23.63
N TRP A 255 11.99 -7.10 -23.35
CA TRP A 255 12.09 -5.72 -22.88
C TRP A 255 12.75 -5.62 -21.50
N LEU A 256 12.41 -6.50 -20.55
CA LEU A 256 13.04 -6.56 -19.23
C LEU A 256 14.56 -6.80 -19.35
N GLN A 257 14.98 -7.74 -20.23
CA GLN A 257 16.39 -7.98 -20.51
C GLN A 257 17.09 -6.75 -21.09
N HIS A 258 16.44 -6.08 -22.06
CA HIS A 258 16.97 -4.87 -22.68
C HIS A 258 17.14 -3.72 -21.67
N ARG A 259 16.23 -3.61 -20.70
CA ARG A 259 16.31 -2.63 -19.60
C ARG A 259 17.30 -3.03 -18.49
N GLY A 260 17.97 -4.17 -18.60
CA GLY A 260 18.93 -4.64 -17.60
C GLY A 260 18.27 -5.13 -16.30
N LEU A 261 16.97 -5.41 -16.33
CA LEU A 261 16.26 -5.99 -15.19
C LEU A 261 16.46 -7.51 -15.17
N LYS A 262 16.66 -8.05 -13.96
CA LYS A 262 16.52 -9.47 -13.72
C LYS A 262 15.05 -9.80 -13.52
N PHE A 263 14.62 -10.98 -13.93
CA PHE A 263 13.25 -11.42 -13.69
C PHE A 263 13.17 -12.87 -13.28
N ILE A 264 12.11 -13.19 -12.57
CA ILE A 264 11.66 -14.56 -12.31
C ILE A 264 10.16 -14.58 -12.57
N THR A 265 9.72 -15.52 -13.42
CA THR A 265 8.31 -15.71 -13.74
C THR A 265 7.96 -17.17 -13.79
N ARG A 266 6.75 -17.52 -13.36
CA ARG A 266 6.19 -18.84 -13.63
C ARG A 266 5.79 -18.93 -15.09
N LEU A 267 6.03 -20.09 -15.70
CA LEU A 267 5.52 -20.40 -17.03
C LEU A 267 4.28 -21.26 -16.91
N ARG A 268 3.34 -21.08 -17.83
CA ARG A 268 2.23 -22.03 -17.99
C ARG A 268 2.77 -23.35 -18.51
N ASN A 269 2.36 -24.45 -17.89
CA ASN A 269 2.74 -25.79 -18.35
C ASN A 269 2.29 -25.99 -19.80
N ASN A 270 3.18 -26.55 -20.59
CA ASN A 270 2.91 -26.92 -21.97
C ASN A 270 3.76 -28.15 -22.38
N PRO A 271 3.36 -28.90 -23.42
CA PRO A 271 4.07 -30.11 -23.83
C PRO A 271 5.57 -29.92 -24.14
N ALA A 272 5.97 -28.74 -24.66
CA ALA A 272 7.36 -28.47 -24.98
C ALA A 272 8.23 -28.37 -23.71
N LEU A 273 7.77 -27.68 -22.69
CA LEU A 273 8.48 -27.59 -21.40
C LEU A 273 8.55 -28.97 -20.72
N SER A 274 7.44 -29.69 -20.67
CA SER A 274 7.38 -31.01 -20.04
C SER A 274 8.23 -32.06 -20.77
N LYS A 275 8.42 -31.92 -22.10
CA LYS A 275 9.28 -32.81 -22.89
C LYS A 275 10.76 -32.68 -22.48
N GLU A 276 11.25 -31.43 -22.34
CA GLU A 276 12.64 -31.17 -21.95
C GLU A 276 12.96 -31.72 -20.53
N ALA A 277 11.99 -31.66 -19.62
CA ALA A 277 12.15 -32.14 -18.24
C ALA A 277 11.82 -33.66 -18.06
N LYS A 278 11.34 -34.36 -19.11
CA LYS A 278 10.76 -35.70 -18.98
C LYS A 278 11.70 -36.71 -18.34
N THR A 279 12.90 -36.85 -18.87
CA THR A 279 13.87 -37.88 -18.40
C THR A 279 14.28 -37.62 -16.95
N TRP A 280 14.53 -36.38 -16.58
CA TRP A 280 14.81 -36.01 -15.19
C TRP A 280 13.64 -36.30 -14.27
N ARG A 281 12.44 -35.89 -14.65
CA ARG A 281 11.22 -36.14 -13.87
C ARG A 281 10.99 -37.63 -13.63
N GLU A 282 11.07 -38.44 -14.67
CA GLU A 282 10.87 -39.91 -14.56
C GLU A 282 11.89 -40.53 -13.61
N ARG A 283 13.16 -40.19 -13.70
CA ARG A 283 14.21 -40.65 -12.78
C ARG A 283 13.92 -40.22 -11.33
N THR A 284 13.59 -38.97 -11.12
CA THR A 284 13.28 -38.44 -9.79
C THR A 284 12.07 -39.15 -9.17
N LEU A 285 11.00 -39.36 -9.96
CA LEU A 285 9.81 -40.05 -9.48
C LEU A 285 10.06 -41.55 -9.17
N VAL A 286 10.91 -42.23 -9.94
CA VAL A 286 11.35 -43.60 -9.61
C VAL A 286 12.07 -43.64 -8.26
N GLU A 287 12.94 -42.66 -8.01
CA GLU A 287 13.64 -42.55 -6.72
C GLU A 287 12.67 -42.28 -5.56
N TRP A 288 11.76 -41.35 -5.75
CA TRP A 288 10.77 -40.99 -4.71
C TRP A 288 9.76 -42.11 -4.41
N LYS A 289 9.49 -43.00 -5.36
CA LYS A 289 8.60 -44.17 -5.15
C LYS A 289 9.20 -45.23 -4.22
N LYS A 290 10.49 -45.18 -3.90
CA LYS A 290 11.14 -46.11 -2.97
C LYS A 290 10.66 -45.95 -1.52
N GLY A 291 10.03 -44.85 -1.19
CA GLY A 291 9.50 -44.58 0.14
C GLY A 291 9.31 -43.05 0.39
N PRO A 292 8.69 -42.65 1.51
CA PRO A 292 8.61 -41.27 1.92
C PRO A 292 10.00 -40.68 2.23
N ALA A 293 10.09 -39.38 2.40
CA ALA A 293 11.32 -38.73 2.84
C ALA A 293 11.67 -39.14 4.28
N ASP A 294 12.94 -39.36 4.56
CA ASP A 294 13.44 -39.79 5.89
C ASP A 294 13.15 -38.75 6.99
N ASP A 295 13.09 -37.46 6.64
CA ASP A 295 12.86 -36.35 7.55
C ASP A 295 11.35 -35.96 7.65
N GLY A 296 10.47 -36.71 6.99
CA GLY A 296 9.02 -36.45 6.96
C GLY A 296 8.60 -35.15 6.26
N ARG A 297 9.52 -34.48 5.56
CA ARG A 297 9.22 -33.26 4.79
C ARG A 297 8.95 -33.57 3.33
N PRO A 298 8.07 -32.81 2.65
CA PRO A 298 7.87 -32.98 1.21
C PRO A 298 9.18 -32.79 0.44
N ARG A 299 9.52 -33.78 -0.37
CA ARG A 299 10.73 -33.75 -1.21
C ARG A 299 10.56 -32.71 -2.33
N GLN A 300 11.70 -32.12 -2.71
CA GLN A 300 11.79 -31.19 -3.80
C GLN A 300 13.00 -31.52 -4.67
N SER A 301 12.83 -31.41 -5.99
CA SER A 301 13.94 -31.53 -6.93
C SER A 301 13.83 -30.44 -7.99
N THR A 302 14.97 -29.99 -8.47
CA THR A 302 15.06 -28.95 -9.52
C THR A 302 15.91 -29.46 -10.67
N PHE A 303 15.54 -29.05 -11.89
CA PHE A 303 16.31 -29.29 -13.11
C PHE A 303 16.29 -28.06 -13.98
N GLU A 304 17.43 -27.70 -14.57
CA GLU A 304 17.52 -26.49 -15.38
C GLU A 304 17.98 -26.76 -16.82
N TYR A 305 17.42 -26.00 -17.73
CA TYR A 305 17.74 -26.04 -19.14
C TYR A 305 17.50 -24.68 -19.81
N TRP A 306 18.04 -24.49 -21.01
CA TRP A 306 17.80 -23.30 -21.79
C TRP A 306 16.62 -23.54 -22.73
N TYR A 307 15.69 -22.57 -22.76
CA TYR A 307 14.46 -22.68 -23.53
C TYR A 307 14.18 -21.41 -24.32
N ARG A 308 13.65 -21.58 -25.52
CA ARG A 308 13.11 -20.50 -26.33
C ARG A 308 11.81 -20.96 -27.00
N SER A 309 10.71 -20.34 -26.64
CA SER A 309 9.42 -20.52 -27.35
C SER A 309 9.56 -20.02 -28.79
N LYS A 310 8.80 -20.60 -29.73
CA LYS A 310 8.77 -20.18 -31.15
C LYS A 310 8.49 -18.67 -31.34
N ARG A 311 7.73 -18.06 -30.43
CA ARG A 311 7.36 -16.65 -30.45
C ARG A 311 8.31 -15.74 -29.66
N TRP A 312 9.36 -16.27 -29.06
CA TRP A 312 10.30 -15.50 -28.26
C TRP A 312 11.57 -15.17 -29.04
N THR A 313 12.02 -13.94 -28.89
CA THR A 313 13.26 -13.49 -29.54
C THR A 313 14.51 -13.86 -28.74
N ARG A 314 14.37 -14.17 -27.47
CA ARG A 314 15.47 -14.49 -26.55
C ARG A 314 15.31 -15.86 -25.92
N VAL A 315 16.45 -16.49 -25.63
CA VAL A 315 16.55 -17.69 -24.82
C VAL A 315 16.46 -17.30 -23.36
N VAL A 316 15.80 -18.11 -22.55
CA VAL A 316 15.72 -17.95 -21.08
C VAL A 316 16.18 -19.23 -20.40
N ARG A 317 16.69 -19.12 -19.19
CA ARG A 317 16.95 -20.24 -18.31
C ARG A 317 15.62 -20.68 -17.71
N VAL A 318 15.25 -21.93 -17.89
CA VAL A 318 14.07 -22.54 -17.30
C VAL A 318 14.50 -23.48 -16.19
N ILE A 319 13.79 -23.41 -15.08
CA ILE A 319 13.96 -24.29 -13.94
C ILE A 319 12.65 -25.08 -13.80
N ALA A 320 12.72 -26.38 -14.10
CA ALA A 320 11.64 -27.31 -13.78
C ALA A 320 11.74 -27.65 -12.28
N VAL A 321 10.63 -27.56 -11.60
CA VAL A 321 10.53 -27.83 -10.15
C VAL A 321 9.52 -28.94 -9.96
N LEU A 322 9.93 -30.00 -9.29
CA LEU A 322 9.09 -31.11 -8.86
C LEU A 322 8.97 -31.05 -7.34
N VAL A 323 7.76 -31.07 -6.83
CA VAL A 323 7.45 -31.03 -5.40
C VAL A 323 6.53 -32.18 -5.05
N GLU A 324 6.91 -32.94 -4.06
CA GLU A 324 6.03 -33.93 -3.43
C GLU A 324 4.92 -33.21 -2.68
N ARG A 325 3.66 -33.63 -2.87
CA ARG A 325 2.52 -33.07 -2.15
C ARG A 325 2.06 -33.95 -1.00
N ASP A 326 2.02 -35.24 -1.26
CA ASP A 326 1.56 -36.21 -0.27
C ASP A 326 2.04 -37.61 -0.69
N TYR A 327 2.20 -38.48 0.29
CA TYR A 327 2.42 -39.93 0.09
C TYR A 327 1.28 -40.68 0.76
N ALA A 328 0.04 -40.40 0.33
CA ALA A 328 -1.14 -41.00 0.87
C ALA A 328 -1.38 -42.38 0.26
N HIS A 329 -1.68 -43.37 1.08
CA HIS A 329 -2.09 -44.70 0.67
C HIS A 329 -1.10 -45.44 -0.25
N GLY A 330 0.19 -45.09 -0.19
CA GLY A 330 1.22 -45.65 -1.05
C GLY A 330 1.30 -45.04 -2.45
N GLU A 331 0.53 -44.02 -2.75
CA GLU A 331 0.57 -43.27 -3.99
C GLU A 331 1.31 -41.93 -3.79
N LEU A 332 2.30 -41.70 -4.65
CA LEU A 332 3.05 -40.47 -4.68
C LEU A 332 2.31 -39.38 -5.45
N LEU A 333 1.72 -38.41 -4.72
CA LEU A 333 1.18 -37.20 -5.31
C LEU A 333 2.27 -36.16 -5.48
N HIS A 334 2.41 -35.60 -6.66
CA HIS A 334 3.43 -34.59 -6.97
C HIS A 334 2.87 -33.45 -7.81
N HIS A 335 3.56 -32.33 -7.77
CA HIS A 335 3.27 -31.15 -8.58
C HIS A 335 4.51 -30.69 -9.34
N GLU A 336 4.39 -30.48 -10.65
CA GLU A 336 5.44 -29.96 -11.50
C GLU A 336 5.08 -28.54 -11.96
N PHE A 337 6.03 -27.62 -11.89
CA PHE A 337 5.90 -26.29 -12.47
C PHE A 337 7.24 -25.78 -12.99
N PHE A 338 7.19 -24.72 -13.80
CA PHE A 338 8.35 -24.17 -14.48
C PHE A 338 8.53 -22.70 -14.14
N LEU A 339 9.76 -22.30 -13.78
CA LEU A 339 10.18 -20.93 -13.64
C LEU A 339 11.07 -20.55 -14.81
N ALA A 340 10.97 -19.30 -15.27
CA ALA A 340 11.89 -18.73 -16.25
C ALA A 340 12.60 -17.53 -15.65
N THR A 341 13.89 -17.40 -15.97
CA THR A 341 14.74 -16.29 -15.55
C THR A 341 15.77 -15.93 -16.61
N ASN A 342 16.26 -14.69 -16.59
CA ASN A 342 17.44 -14.28 -17.35
C ASN A 342 18.70 -14.24 -16.49
N ALA A 343 18.66 -14.69 -15.24
CA ALA A 343 19.82 -14.78 -14.37
C ALA A 343 20.75 -15.89 -14.83
N ALA A 344 22.04 -15.60 -14.89
CA ALA A 344 23.07 -16.61 -15.12
C ALA A 344 23.24 -17.52 -13.88
N ARG A 345 23.80 -18.72 -14.05
CA ARG A 345 24.07 -19.65 -12.93
C ARG A 345 24.91 -19.03 -11.81
N ARG A 346 25.86 -18.19 -12.16
CA ARG A 346 26.70 -17.46 -11.19
C ARG A 346 25.93 -16.42 -10.35
N GLU A 347 24.73 -16.05 -10.75
CA GLU A 347 23.85 -15.09 -10.07
C GLU A 347 22.82 -15.80 -9.17
N GLY A 348 22.79 -17.11 -9.17
CA GLY A 348 21.96 -17.94 -8.32
C GLY A 348 21.76 -19.35 -8.89
N THR A 349 21.84 -20.35 -8.04
CA THR A 349 21.48 -21.73 -8.34
C THR A 349 20.00 -21.87 -8.65
N SER A 350 19.56 -23.04 -9.08
CA SER A 350 18.13 -23.33 -9.28
C SER A 350 17.34 -23.16 -7.98
N ASP A 351 17.92 -23.57 -6.86
CA ASP A 351 17.26 -23.46 -5.54
C ASP A 351 17.22 -22.02 -5.03
N ASP A 352 18.25 -21.20 -5.30
CA ASP A 352 18.22 -19.75 -4.98
C ASP A 352 17.12 -19.02 -5.77
N ILE A 353 16.96 -19.34 -7.06
CA ILE A 353 15.89 -18.76 -7.88
C ILE A 353 14.52 -19.21 -7.39
N LEU A 354 14.37 -20.48 -7.04
CA LEU A 354 13.12 -21.00 -6.48
C LEU A 354 12.80 -20.36 -5.12
N ALA A 355 13.78 -20.26 -4.22
CA ALA A 355 13.61 -19.59 -2.93
C ALA A 355 13.18 -18.14 -3.11
N ARG A 356 13.85 -17.39 -4.01
CA ARG A 356 13.48 -16.01 -4.34
C ARG A 356 12.05 -15.92 -4.90
N TYR A 357 11.62 -16.86 -5.74
CA TYR A 357 10.27 -16.87 -6.29
C TYR A 357 9.20 -17.13 -5.24
N ARG A 358 9.47 -18.00 -4.27
CA ARG A 358 8.50 -18.35 -3.21
C ARG A 358 8.08 -17.17 -2.34
N HIS A 359 8.95 -16.20 -2.13
CA HIS A 359 8.62 -14.94 -1.44
C HIS A 359 7.56 -14.10 -2.17
N ARG A 360 7.15 -14.49 -3.40
CA ARG A 360 6.03 -13.83 -4.08
C ARG A 360 4.72 -13.93 -3.30
N GLY A 361 4.52 -15.02 -2.52
CA GLY A 361 3.32 -15.18 -1.68
C GLY A 361 3.12 -14.05 -0.67
N GLU A 362 4.19 -13.36 -0.25
CA GLU A 362 4.09 -12.18 0.62
C GLU A 362 3.38 -11.00 -0.09
N GLY A 363 3.49 -10.90 -1.41
CA GLY A 363 2.80 -9.87 -2.19
C GLY A 363 1.29 -10.02 -2.16
N GLU A 364 0.77 -11.26 -2.14
CA GLU A 364 -0.68 -11.53 -2.04
C GLU A 364 -1.24 -11.06 -0.69
N GLN A 365 -0.50 -11.26 0.40
CA GLN A 365 -0.87 -10.76 1.72
C GLN A 365 -0.93 -9.23 1.73
N ARG A 366 0.05 -8.55 1.11
CA ARG A 366 0.11 -7.08 1.02
C ARG A 366 -1.03 -6.50 0.20
N ILE A 367 -1.40 -7.16 -0.90
CA ILE A 367 -2.60 -6.80 -1.68
C ILE A 367 -3.84 -6.96 -0.80
N GLY A 368 -3.95 -8.04 -0.03
CA GLY A 368 -5.04 -8.26 0.92
C GLY A 368 -5.14 -7.13 1.95
N GLU A 369 -4.03 -6.69 2.55
CA GLU A 369 -4.00 -5.55 3.47
C GLU A 369 -4.45 -4.25 2.76
N PHE A 370 -3.97 -3.99 1.55
CA PHE A 370 -4.36 -2.80 0.80
C PHE A 370 -5.85 -2.77 0.46
N VAL A 371 -6.38 -3.89 -0.01
CA VAL A 371 -7.80 -4.02 -0.40
C VAL A 371 -8.73 -4.01 0.81
N ASN A 372 -8.38 -4.71 1.89
CA ASN A 372 -9.27 -4.92 3.02
C ASN A 372 -9.11 -3.88 4.13
N ASP A 373 -7.86 -3.47 4.41
CA ASP A 373 -7.59 -2.56 5.53
C ASP A 373 -7.60 -1.09 5.11
N LEU A 374 -7.08 -0.74 3.94
CA LEU A 374 -7.21 0.63 3.40
C LEU A 374 -8.55 0.81 2.69
N ALA A 375 -8.99 -0.18 1.94
CA ALA A 375 -10.26 -0.26 1.23
C ALA A 375 -10.69 1.09 0.59
N PRO A 376 -9.88 1.66 -0.33
CA PRO A 376 -10.17 2.97 -0.91
C PRO A 376 -11.52 2.97 -1.61
N THR A 377 -12.38 3.95 -1.33
CA THR A 377 -13.67 4.07 -1.99
C THR A 377 -13.46 4.55 -3.43
N LEU A 378 -13.82 3.70 -4.42
CA LEU A 378 -13.75 3.99 -5.85
C LEU A 378 -15.16 4.23 -6.41
N SER A 379 -15.89 5.21 -5.86
CA SER A 379 -17.30 5.46 -6.13
C SER A 379 -17.58 6.61 -7.09
N SER A 380 -16.53 7.31 -7.56
CA SER A 380 -16.72 8.46 -8.44
C SER A 380 -17.29 8.04 -9.79
N VAL A 381 -18.36 8.68 -10.19
CA VAL A 381 -19.04 8.49 -11.49
C VAL A 381 -18.94 9.78 -12.32
N THR A 382 -18.89 9.64 -13.65
CA THR A 382 -18.92 10.77 -14.55
C THR A 382 -20.29 11.46 -14.46
N ARG A 383 -20.32 12.67 -13.91
CA ARG A 383 -21.55 13.50 -13.93
C ARG A 383 -21.65 14.14 -15.31
N SER A 384 -22.64 13.72 -16.10
CA SER A 384 -23.05 14.47 -17.28
C SER A 384 -23.71 15.77 -16.81
N ARG A 385 -23.07 16.92 -17.01
CA ARG A 385 -23.75 18.20 -16.97
C ARG A 385 -24.65 18.27 -18.23
N GLU A 386 -25.93 18.08 -18.08
CA GLU A 386 -26.91 18.44 -19.11
C GLU A 386 -26.73 19.94 -19.43
N GLY A 387 -26.35 20.26 -20.67
CA GLY A 387 -26.36 21.64 -21.19
C GLY A 387 -25.02 22.26 -21.60
N SER A 388 -23.90 21.60 -21.53
CA SER A 388 -22.64 22.15 -22.11
C SER A 388 -22.01 21.22 -23.16
N VAL A 389 -21.90 21.72 -24.40
CA VAL A 389 -21.25 21.05 -25.55
C VAL A 389 -19.72 21.04 -25.44
N ALA A 390 -19.16 21.42 -24.31
CA ALA A 390 -17.73 21.54 -24.13
C ALA A 390 -17.17 20.34 -23.35
N HIS A 391 -16.48 19.46 -24.09
CA HIS A 391 -15.48 18.48 -23.63
C HIS A 391 -15.96 17.50 -22.54
N LYS A 392 -16.55 16.39 -22.97
CA LYS A 392 -16.65 15.14 -22.20
C LYS A 392 -15.24 14.64 -21.84
N ARG A 393 -14.66 15.18 -20.78
CA ARG A 393 -13.50 14.53 -20.13
C ARG A 393 -14.03 13.44 -19.22
N PRO A 394 -13.50 12.21 -19.28
CA PRO A 394 -13.82 11.16 -18.33
C PRO A 394 -13.26 11.55 -16.95
N VAL A 395 -14.05 12.18 -16.12
CA VAL A 395 -13.63 12.70 -14.82
C VAL A 395 -13.63 11.59 -13.78
N GLY A 396 -14.58 10.67 -13.84
CA GLY A 396 -14.78 9.63 -12.83
C GLY A 396 -13.61 8.66 -12.69
N ALA A 397 -13.00 8.18 -13.79
CA ALA A 397 -11.84 7.31 -13.73
C ALA A 397 -10.62 8.00 -13.12
N GLY A 398 -10.41 9.28 -13.42
CA GLY A 398 -9.31 10.06 -12.84
C GLY A 398 -9.48 10.27 -11.34
N GLU A 399 -10.68 10.54 -10.87
CA GLU A 399 -10.98 10.68 -9.43
C GLU A 399 -10.79 9.38 -8.68
N ASN A 400 -11.22 8.25 -9.24
CA ASN A 400 -11.00 6.92 -8.66
C ASN A 400 -9.51 6.57 -8.60
N GLU A 401 -8.72 6.94 -9.61
CA GLU A 401 -7.27 6.77 -9.56
C GLU A 401 -6.62 7.64 -8.47
N VAL A 402 -7.09 8.87 -8.25
CA VAL A 402 -6.64 9.71 -7.12
C VAL A 402 -6.96 9.05 -5.77
N SER A 403 -8.16 8.50 -5.58
CA SER A 403 -8.50 7.74 -4.36
C SER A 403 -7.53 6.59 -4.13
N LEU A 404 -7.20 5.85 -5.18
CA LEU A 404 -6.27 4.72 -5.13
C LEU A 404 -4.84 5.19 -4.78
N LEU A 405 -4.38 6.31 -5.34
CA LEU A 405 -3.05 6.88 -5.07
C LEU A 405 -2.94 7.45 -3.65
N LEU A 406 -3.98 8.12 -3.14
CA LEU A 406 -4.00 8.59 -1.75
C LEU A 406 -4.03 7.41 -0.75
N ALA A 407 -4.72 6.32 -1.09
CA ALA A 407 -4.67 5.10 -0.29
C ALA A 407 -3.28 4.44 -0.33
N ALA A 408 -2.57 4.49 -1.46
CA ALA A 408 -1.19 4.02 -1.57
C ALA A 408 -0.23 4.83 -0.68
N LEU A 409 -0.41 6.15 -0.62
CA LEU A 409 0.32 7.00 0.31
C LEU A 409 0.00 6.64 1.77
N ALA A 410 -1.26 6.44 2.11
CA ALA A 410 -1.68 6.01 3.45
C ALA A 410 -1.11 4.62 3.83
N TYR A 411 -1.06 3.68 2.87
CA TYR A 411 -0.42 2.38 3.06
C TYR A 411 1.07 2.53 3.38
N ASN A 412 1.81 3.31 2.57
CA ASN A 412 3.25 3.52 2.78
C ASN A 412 3.54 4.23 4.10
N LEU A 413 2.68 5.15 4.52
CA LEU A 413 2.79 5.81 5.82
C LEU A 413 2.63 4.82 6.99
N LEU A 414 1.61 3.97 6.91
CA LEU A 414 1.38 2.89 7.89
C LEU A 414 2.51 1.85 7.86
N HIS A 415 2.99 1.48 6.68
CA HIS A 415 4.08 0.53 6.53
C HIS A 415 5.38 1.08 7.11
N ALA A 416 5.69 2.36 6.89
CA ALA A 416 6.85 3.00 7.49
C ALA A 416 6.80 2.99 9.02
N LEU A 417 5.64 3.34 9.61
CA LEU A 417 5.45 3.26 11.06
C LEU A 417 5.54 1.81 11.55
N ARG A 418 4.94 0.85 10.82
CA ARG A 418 5.01 -0.58 11.12
C ARG A 418 6.46 -1.05 11.23
N CYS A 419 7.28 -0.79 10.21
CA CYS A 419 8.68 -1.18 10.20
C CYS A 419 9.47 -0.57 11.38
N LEU A 420 9.13 0.65 11.77
CA LEU A 420 9.77 1.31 12.90
C LEU A 420 9.46 0.63 14.24
N VAL A 421 8.25 0.09 14.39
CA VAL A 421 7.76 -0.48 15.67
C VAL A 421 7.73 -2.01 15.70
N GLU A 422 8.20 -2.68 14.67
CA GLU A 422 8.19 -4.16 14.59
C GLU A 422 8.93 -4.83 15.75
N GLY A 423 10.04 -4.25 16.19
CA GLY A 423 10.78 -4.74 17.34
C GLY A 423 9.97 -4.77 18.64
N GLU A 424 9.02 -3.86 18.80
CA GLU A 424 8.21 -3.68 20.00
C GLU A 424 6.86 -4.42 19.92
N LEU A 425 6.27 -4.48 18.73
CA LEU A 425 4.93 -5.05 18.53
C LEU A 425 4.94 -6.47 17.97
N GLY A 426 6.10 -6.96 17.56
CA GLY A 426 6.29 -8.26 16.93
C GLY A 426 6.37 -8.18 15.40
N LEU A 427 7.22 -9.05 14.83
CA LEU A 427 7.44 -9.15 13.40
C LEU A 427 6.14 -9.48 12.65
N GLY A 428 5.96 -8.85 11.49
CA GLY A 428 4.83 -9.12 10.61
C GLY A 428 3.47 -8.66 11.15
N ILE A 429 3.43 -7.71 12.07
CA ILE A 429 2.16 -7.13 12.53
C ILE A 429 1.36 -6.57 11.35
N SER A 430 0.09 -6.97 11.23
CA SER A 430 -0.79 -6.45 10.18
C SER A 430 -1.14 -4.97 10.42
N ILE A 431 -1.50 -4.26 9.33
CA ILE A 431 -1.98 -2.86 9.39
C ILE A 431 -3.17 -2.75 10.35
N ARG A 432 -4.10 -3.70 10.30
CA ARG A 432 -5.25 -3.73 11.21
C ARG A 432 -4.81 -3.76 12.68
N ARG A 433 -3.89 -4.66 13.03
CA ARG A 433 -3.38 -4.75 14.40
C ARG A 433 -2.54 -3.55 14.82
N LEU A 434 -1.79 -2.95 13.89
CA LEU A 434 -1.08 -1.71 14.14
C LEU A 434 -2.06 -0.58 14.55
N ARG A 435 -3.19 -0.45 13.84
CA ARG A 435 -4.24 0.49 14.20
C ARG A 435 -4.81 0.21 15.59
N GLU A 436 -5.22 -1.03 15.84
CA GLU A 436 -5.85 -1.45 17.10
C GLU A 436 -4.91 -1.25 18.31
N ARG A 437 -3.62 -1.56 18.15
CA ARG A 437 -2.67 -1.56 19.26
C ARG A 437 -2.00 -0.22 19.51
N LEU A 438 -1.82 0.59 18.48
CA LEU A 438 -1.04 1.83 18.56
C LEU A 438 -1.85 3.09 18.20
N LEU A 439 -2.56 3.07 17.07
CA LEU A 439 -3.12 4.29 16.50
C LEU A 439 -4.48 4.67 17.09
N LYS A 440 -5.38 3.71 17.33
CA LYS A 440 -6.66 3.93 18.01
C LYS A 440 -6.42 4.05 19.50
N ALA A 441 -5.93 5.21 19.91
CA ALA A 441 -5.57 5.51 21.27
C ALA A 441 -6.44 6.66 21.80
N GLY A 442 -7.31 6.34 22.75
CA GLY A 442 -8.07 7.36 23.47
C GLY A 442 -7.14 8.30 24.23
N ALA A 443 -7.33 9.59 24.04
CA ALA A 443 -6.54 10.61 24.69
C ALA A 443 -7.36 11.84 25.06
N LEU A 444 -6.96 12.50 26.14
CA LEU A 444 -7.50 13.78 26.56
C LEU A 444 -6.63 14.90 25.98
N VAL A 445 -7.26 15.86 25.33
CA VAL A 445 -6.58 17.04 24.77
C VAL A 445 -6.74 18.22 25.73
N VAL A 446 -5.64 18.66 26.30
CA VAL A 446 -5.59 19.78 27.24
C VAL A 446 -4.90 20.97 26.60
N ARG A 447 -5.57 22.11 26.53
CA ARG A 447 -5.00 23.39 26.09
C ARG A 447 -4.66 24.24 27.30
N HIS A 448 -3.43 24.70 27.37
CA HIS A 448 -3.02 25.66 28.38
C HIS A 448 -2.08 26.70 27.75
N ALA A 449 -2.50 27.95 27.75
CA ALA A 449 -1.75 29.07 27.15
C ALA A 449 -1.30 28.78 25.71
N ARG A 450 0.00 28.59 25.49
CA ARG A 450 0.62 28.36 24.17
C ARG A 450 0.91 26.89 23.89
N GLN A 451 0.43 25.97 24.73
CA GLN A 451 0.76 24.56 24.66
C GLN A 451 -0.50 23.70 24.55
N VAL A 452 -0.39 22.62 23.76
CA VAL A 452 -1.38 21.53 23.72
C VAL A 452 -0.71 20.29 24.26
N THR A 453 -1.35 19.67 25.24
CA THR A 453 -0.91 18.41 25.85
C THR A 453 -1.89 17.31 25.49
N ILE A 454 -1.39 16.24 24.88
CA ILE A 454 -2.16 15.03 24.59
C ILE A 454 -1.86 13.99 25.66
N ARG A 455 -2.85 13.69 26.48
CA ARG A 455 -2.74 12.72 27.58
C ARG A 455 -3.29 11.38 27.10
N VAL A 456 -2.41 10.51 26.68
CA VAL A 456 -2.75 9.14 26.25
C VAL A 456 -3.03 8.29 27.49
N GLY A 457 -3.99 7.35 27.40
CA GLY A 457 -4.33 6.45 28.49
C GLY A 457 -3.12 5.65 29.00
N ALA A 458 -3.04 5.43 30.32
CA ALA A 458 -1.89 4.83 31.00
C ALA A 458 -1.47 3.48 30.40
N ALA A 459 -2.41 2.64 29.98
CA ALA A 459 -2.13 1.34 29.34
C ALA A 459 -1.35 1.43 28.02
N ARG A 460 -1.27 2.59 27.41
CA ARG A 460 -0.54 2.82 26.15
C ARG A 460 0.68 3.75 26.29
N ALA A 461 0.83 4.37 27.46
CA ALA A 461 1.84 5.41 27.69
C ALA A 461 3.28 4.90 27.46
N GLU A 462 3.60 3.70 27.93
CA GLU A 462 4.91 3.09 27.75
C GLU A 462 5.24 2.85 26.27
N LEU A 463 4.32 2.21 25.54
CA LEU A 463 4.48 1.97 24.08
C LEU A 463 4.65 3.29 23.32
N TRP A 464 3.85 4.30 23.64
CA TRP A 464 3.95 5.62 23.01
C TRP A 464 5.28 6.30 23.33
N ALA A 465 5.81 6.15 24.55
CA ALA A 465 7.14 6.66 24.90
C ALA A 465 8.25 5.99 24.08
N VAL A 466 8.15 4.67 23.87
CA VAL A 466 9.09 3.93 23.00
C VAL A 466 9.00 4.43 21.56
N VAL A 467 7.80 4.46 20.98
CA VAL A 467 7.58 4.92 19.61
C VAL A 467 8.08 6.36 19.41
N GLY A 468 7.80 7.24 20.37
CA GLY A 468 8.29 8.62 20.33
C GLY A 468 9.83 8.73 20.37
N ARG A 469 10.52 7.83 21.06
CA ARG A 469 12.00 7.75 20.99
C ARG A 469 12.48 7.30 19.61
N LEU A 470 11.89 6.24 19.07
CA LEU A 470 12.23 5.70 17.75
C LEU A 470 12.04 6.75 16.64
N LEU A 471 10.94 7.49 16.67
CA LEU A 471 10.67 8.58 15.73
C LEU A 471 11.73 9.70 15.81
N ARG A 472 12.13 10.10 17.00
CA ARG A 472 13.21 11.11 17.17
C ARG A 472 14.55 10.62 16.67
N THR A 473 14.93 9.37 16.94
CA THR A 473 16.18 8.80 16.45
C THR A 473 16.20 8.72 14.92
N ALA A 474 15.08 8.34 14.31
CA ALA A 474 14.94 8.31 12.85
C ALA A 474 15.04 9.72 12.22
N ALA A 475 14.56 10.75 12.89
CA ALA A 475 14.66 12.14 12.44
C ALA A 475 16.11 12.66 12.46
N VAL A 476 16.88 12.36 13.51
CA VAL A 476 18.29 12.77 13.64
C VAL A 476 19.15 12.18 12.53
N ALA A 477 18.96 10.90 12.20
CA ALA A 477 19.69 10.26 11.11
C ALA A 477 19.47 10.91 9.74
N VAL A 478 18.35 11.62 9.54
CA VAL A 478 18.06 12.39 8.31
C VAL A 478 18.89 13.65 8.20
N THR A 479 19.11 14.34 9.31
CA THR A 479 19.86 15.61 9.33
C THR A 479 21.35 15.39 9.07
N GLU A 480 21.90 14.26 9.51
CA GLU A 480 23.32 13.92 9.32
C GLU A 480 23.66 13.45 7.89
N VAL A 481 22.70 12.93 7.13
CA VAL A 481 22.90 12.49 5.73
C VAL A 481 22.85 13.68 4.76
N HIS A 482 22.27 14.80 5.16
CA HIS A 482 22.14 16.03 4.34
C HIS A 482 23.09 17.16 4.77
N ALA A 483 23.92 16.96 5.80
CA ALA A 483 25.00 17.82 6.21
C ALA A 483 26.36 17.31 5.69
#